data_79b78dc40d3021a5b190f489c24be550
#
_entry.id   79b78dc40d3021a5b190f489c24be550
#
_cell.length_a   1.000
_cell.length_b   1.000
_cell.length_c   1.000
_cell.angle_alpha   90.00
_cell.angle_beta   90.00
_cell.angle_gamma   90.00
#
_symmetry.space_group_name_H-M   'P 1'
#
loop_
_entity.id
_entity.type
_entity.pdbx_description
1 polymer ?
#
loop_
_entity_poly.entity_id
_entity_poly.type
_entity_poly.pdbx_seq_one_letter_code
_entity_poly.pdbx_strand_id
1 'polypeptide(L)'
;MKNRRMRLMAIFAAGVLSVTSMGGIVTAHAEETLSVPAEEAGAGAVQMDGKDAQAAEDGSVAASEGLIAGSFKPSEIAQPAQDTYEYPFLGMKLGISKDLKEQMEKKNISMFTDERWNDNADAVTYATASWCTLTDEQKDAEVDKMGTGYDDWLKSLSRVGVIGMYDEESQKDLDRITGCTEHKELGTSSDGKYKYYLSTNKDADADLLKDVEGIEVTLTEMTPFQMLSAFDQPQDTSDSTEATEGTNVGKFETTGVDGKTYTQDIFSKYDLTMVNIFTTWCSPCVNEIPDLEKLYQEMKDKGVGVVGVTLDTVGSDGKQDEEAVKKAQVLQEKTKASYPFLIPDSGMMNGRLNGISAFPETFFIDKNGNIVGETYSGSHSLDEWKEIVEKELENVTEGK
;
A
#
# COMPACT_ATOMS: atom_id res chain seq x y z
N MET A 1 12.31 -21.00 -15.81
CA MET A 1 12.80 -19.90 -14.95
C MET A 1 11.55 -19.26 -14.38
N LYS A 2 11.27 -19.49 -13.09
CA LYS A 2 10.07 -18.98 -12.42
C LYS A 2 10.22 -17.45 -12.27
N ASN A 3 9.30 -16.69 -12.87
CA ASN A 3 9.21 -15.24 -12.65
C ASN A 3 8.79 -15.00 -11.20
N ARG A 4 9.75 -14.60 -10.37
CA ARG A 4 9.49 -14.11 -9.01
C ARG A 4 8.80 -12.74 -9.14
N ARG A 5 7.51 -12.69 -8.86
CA ARG A 5 6.79 -11.43 -8.70
C ARG A 5 7.15 -10.83 -7.35
N MET A 6 7.74 -9.65 -7.34
CA MET A 6 8.09 -8.90 -6.13
C MET A 6 6.86 -8.16 -5.58
N ARG A 7 6.74 -8.17 -4.27
CA ARG A 7 5.69 -7.44 -3.53
C ARG A 7 6.27 -6.14 -3.01
N LEU A 8 5.52 -5.06 -3.11
CA LEU A 8 5.86 -3.75 -2.58
C LEU A 8 4.96 -3.47 -1.38
N MET A 9 5.55 -3.16 -0.23
CA MET A 9 4.85 -2.75 0.98
C MET A 9 5.44 -1.45 1.51
N ALA A 10 4.61 -0.55 2.02
CA ALA A 10 5.03 0.77 2.46
C ALA A 10 5.30 0.81 3.97
N ILE A 11 6.54 0.56 4.39
CA ILE A 11 6.97 0.71 5.79
C ILE A 11 7.11 2.20 6.20
N PHE A 12 7.34 3.07 5.23
CA PHE A 12 7.65 4.46 5.49
C PHE A 12 6.44 5.37 5.70
N ALA A 13 5.20 4.84 5.63
CA ALA A 13 3.98 5.63 5.83
C ALA A 13 3.74 6.08 7.30
N ALA A 14 4.52 5.58 8.25
CA ALA A 14 4.36 5.87 9.68
C ALA A 14 5.38 6.90 10.23
N GLY A 15 5.95 7.73 9.37
CA GLY A 15 6.78 8.85 9.82
C GLY A 15 5.92 10.08 10.04
N VAL A 16 5.66 10.39 11.32
CA VAL A 16 5.23 11.69 11.85
C VAL A 16 3.85 11.77 12.44
N LEU A 17 3.85 11.92 13.74
CA LEU A 17 3.21 13.04 14.44
C LEU A 17 3.74 13.11 15.88
N SER A 18 4.87 13.79 16.08
CA SER A 18 5.14 14.41 17.38
C SER A 18 4.64 15.85 17.34
N VAL A 19 3.40 16.07 17.70
CA VAL A 19 2.89 17.40 18.01
C VAL A 19 3.33 17.73 19.44
N THR A 20 4.39 18.50 19.58
CA THR A 20 4.64 19.25 20.80
C THR A 20 3.64 20.39 20.88
N SER A 21 2.65 20.22 21.76
CA SER A 21 1.76 21.28 22.18
C SER A 21 2.55 22.35 22.92
N MET A 22 2.66 23.56 22.37
CA MET A 22 2.80 24.78 23.16
C MET A 22 1.68 25.73 22.77
N GLY A 23 0.92 26.11 23.79
CA GLY A 23 -0.26 26.91 23.67
C GLY A 23 0.04 28.37 23.24
N GLY A 24 -0.92 28.90 22.54
CA GLY A 24 -0.99 30.31 22.20
C GLY A 24 -2.35 30.64 21.64
N ILE A 25 -3.22 31.18 22.49
CA ILE A 25 -4.51 31.72 22.12
C ILE A 25 -4.30 32.96 21.25
N VAL A 26 -4.88 33.00 20.06
CA VAL A 26 -5.24 34.27 19.40
C VAL A 26 -6.57 34.08 18.69
N THR A 27 -7.55 34.82 19.21
CA THR A 27 -8.85 35.12 18.60
C THR A 27 -8.69 36.18 17.53
N ALA A 28 -9.32 36.00 16.37
CA ALA A 28 -10.03 37.07 15.65
C ALA A 28 -10.65 36.61 14.32
N HIS A 29 -11.90 36.77 14.26
CA HIS A 29 -12.84 37.27 13.26
C HIS A 29 -12.32 37.53 11.83
N ALA A 30 -13.01 36.95 10.82
CA ALA A 30 -13.83 37.74 9.87
C ALA A 30 -14.47 36.83 8.83
N GLU A 31 -15.77 36.94 8.72
CA GLU A 31 -16.60 36.52 7.59
C GLU A 31 -16.22 37.32 6.36
N GLU A 32 -16.08 36.60 5.21
CA GLU A 32 -16.39 37.24 3.93
C GLU A 32 -16.93 36.18 2.97
N THR A 33 -18.22 36.36 2.69
CA THR A 33 -18.98 35.66 1.68
C THR A 33 -18.61 36.16 0.29
N LEU A 34 -18.16 35.32 -0.59
CA LEU A 34 -18.14 35.58 -2.03
C LEU A 34 -18.97 34.55 -2.77
N SER A 35 -20.11 35.00 -3.22
CA SER A 35 -20.99 34.32 -4.17
C SER A 35 -20.38 34.38 -5.57
N VAL A 36 -20.31 33.22 -6.27
CA VAL A 36 -20.03 33.14 -7.69
C VAL A 36 -21.20 32.45 -8.40
N PRO A 37 -21.66 32.97 -9.56
CA PRO A 37 -22.90 32.55 -10.20
C PRO A 37 -22.72 31.21 -10.94
N ALA A 38 -23.82 30.47 -10.99
CA ALA A 38 -23.99 29.30 -11.81
C ALA A 38 -24.05 29.69 -13.31
N GLU A 39 -23.23 29.04 -14.11
CA GLU A 39 -23.43 29.01 -15.58
C GLU A 39 -23.36 27.56 -16.09
N GLU A 40 -24.42 27.20 -16.65
CA GLU A 40 -24.88 26.15 -17.56
C GLU A 40 -23.93 24.97 -17.91
N ALA A 41 -24.47 23.79 -17.59
CA ALA A 41 -24.04 22.50 -18.06
C ALA A 41 -24.32 22.34 -19.58
N GLY A 42 -23.26 22.23 -20.35
CA GLY A 42 -23.30 21.74 -21.72
C GLY A 42 -23.09 20.21 -21.74
N ALA A 43 -24.16 19.48 -22.06
CA ALA A 43 -24.09 18.05 -22.31
C ALA A 43 -23.34 17.76 -23.61
N GLY A 44 -22.11 17.22 -23.50
CA GLY A 44 -21.38 16.65 -24.62
C GLY A 44 -21.31 15.14 -24.49
N ALA A 45 -22.22 14.44 -25.17
CA ALA A 45 -22.12 13.00 -25.32
C ALA A 45 -20.89 12.64 -26.18
N VAL A 46 -19.88 12.05 -25.63
CA VAL A 46 -18.78 11.44 -26.39
C VAL A 46 -19.18 10.01 -26.70
N GLN A 47 -19.49 9.78 -27.98
CA GLN A 47 -19.62 8.45 -28.55
C GLN A 47 -18.25 7.75 -28.52
N MET A 48 -18.13 6.67 -27.79
CA MET A 48 -16.98 5.78 -27.86
C MET A 48 -17.20 4.78 -29.00
N ASP A 49 -16.38 4.92 -30.05
CA ASP A 49 -16.23 3.90 -31.08
C ASP A 49 -15.49 2.70 -30.50
N GLY A 50 -16.18 1.56 -30.50
CA GLY A 50 -15.60 0.29 -30.11
C GLY A 50 -14.53 -0.17 -31.11
N LYS A 51 -13.29 -0.30 -30.64
CA LYS A 51 -12.27 -1.13 -31.27
C LYS A 51 -11.66 -2.06 -30.23
N ASP A 52 -11.84 -3.30 -30.53
CA ASP A 52 -11.42 -4.54 -29.92
C ASP A 52 -10.15 -4.49 -29.04
N ALA A 53 -10.31 -4.78 -27.77
CA ALA A 53 -9.22 -5.24 -26.92
C ALA A 53 -8.93 -6.70 -27.28
N GLN A 54 -7.81 -6.96 -27.95
CA GLN A 54 -7.27 -8.30 -28.09
C GLN A 54 -6.56 -8.68 -26.80
N ALA A 55 -7.06 -9.72 -26.14
CA ALA A 55 -6.39 -10.34 -25.00
C ALA A 55 -5.07 -10.96 -25.46
N ALA A 56 -3.96 -10.64 -24.78
CA ALA A 56 -2.71 -11.35 -24.99
C ALA A 56 -2.82 -12.76 -24.42
N GLU A 57 -2.30 -13.75 -25.15
CA GLU A 57 -2.40 -15.18 -24.82
C GLU A 57 -1.63 -15.61 -23.54
N ASP A 58 -1.03 -14.68 -22.80
CA ASP A 58 -0.29 -14.92 -21.56
C ASP A 58 -1.07 -14.53 -20.28
N GLY A 59 -2.33 -14.15 -20.43
CA GLY A 59 -3.18 -13.78 -19.29
C GLY A 59 -2.84 -12.41 -18.66
N SER A 60 -1.88 -11.65 -19.18
CA SER A 60 -1.66 -10.28 -18.79
C SER A 60 -2.70 -9.40 -19.48
N VAL A 61 -3.53 -8.72 -18.70
CA VAL A 61 -4.38 -7.65 -19.23
C VAL A 61 -3.44 -6.51 -19.59
N ALA A 62 -3.34 -6.19 -20.89
CA ALA A 62 -2.63 -4.99 -21.30
C ALA A 62 -3.24 -3.79 -20.56
N ALA A 63 -2.40 -3.03 -19.85
CA ALA A 63 -2.83 -1.83 -19.16
C ALA A 63 -3.58 -0.94 -20.13
N SER A 64 -4.89 -0.77 -19.92
CA SER A 64 -5.67 0.13 -20.76
C SER A 64 -5.21 1.54 -20.45
N GLU A 65 -4.86 2.31 -21.49
CA GLU A 65 -4.58 3.74 -21.36
C GLU A 65 -5.68 4.41 -20.53
N GLY A 66 -5.29 5.02 -19.40
CA GLY A 66 -6.21 5.73 -18.52
C GLY A 66 -6.61 5.04 -17.23
N LEU A 67 -5.91 3.97 -16.77
CA LEU A 67 -6.09 3.42 -15.43
C LEU A 67 -5.27 4.25 -14.43
N ILE A 68 -5.90 5.25 -13.79
CA ILE A 68 -5.25 6.11 -12.77
C ILE A 68 -5.05 5.37 -11.44
N ALA A 69 -5.86 4.36 -11.16
CA ALA A 69 -5.73 3.54 -9.97
C ALA A 69 -4.41 2.74 -10.01
N GLY A 70 -3.58 2.93 -8.99
CA GLY A 70 -2.23 2.37 -8.93
C GLY A 70 -1.12 3.25 -9.52
N SER A 71 -1.44 4.40 -10.14
CA SER A 71 -0.44 5.38 -10.54
C SER A 71 -0.13 6.39 -9.42
N PHE A 72 0.97 7.10 -9.54
CA PHE A 72 1.38 8.18 -8.65
C PHE A 72 2.21 9.20 -9.39
N LYS A 73 2.29 10.42 -8.83
CA LYS A 73 3.27 11.40 -9.26
C LYS A 73 4.44 11.44 -8.27
N PRO A 74 5.70 11.49 -8.72
CA PRO A 74 6.85 11.60 -7.83
C PRO A 74 6.75 12.73 -6.80
N SER A 75 6.14 13.87 -7.18
CA SER A 75 5.89 14.98 -6.26
C SER A 75 4.92 14.67 -5.13
N GLU A 76 4.04 13.67 -5.29
CA GLU A 76 3.05 13.26 -4.29
C GLU A 76 3.62 12.27 -3.27
N ILE A 77 4.60 11.46 -3.68
CA ILE A 77 5.22 10.44 -2.82
C ILE A 77 6.57 10.84 -2.24
N ALA A 78 7.13 11.97 -2.68
CA ALA A 78 8.36 12.52 -2.09
C ALA A 78 8.12 12.87 -0.63
N GLN A 79 9.06 12.46 0.24
CA GLN A 79 8.97 12.76 1.66
C GLN A 79 9.05 14.27 1.90
N PRO A 80 8.18 14.82 2.77
CA PRO A 80 8.23 16.24 3.12
C PRO A 80 9.55 16.58 3.82
N ALA A 81 10.09 17.77 3.56
CA ALA A 81 11.34 18.23 4.18
C ALA A 81 11.16 18.41 5.71
N GLN A 82 11.97 17.70 6.50
CA GLN A 82 11.93 17.71 7.97
C GLN A 82 13.34 17.85 8.53
N ASP A 83 13.44 18.26 9.81
CA ASP A 83 14.73 18.30 10.52
C ASP A 83 15.21 16.89 10.90
N THR A 84 14.26 15.95 11.06
CA THR A 84 14.54 14.60 11.51
C THR A 84 13.52 13.62 10.90
N TYR A 85 14.00 12.45 10.49
CA TYR A 85 13.17 11.30 10.15
C TYR A 85 13.47 10.17 11.15
N GLU A 86 12.45 9.59 11.73
CA GLU A 86 12.57 8.50 12.68
C GLU A 86 11.88 7.24 12.13
N TYR A 87 12.62 6.16 12.07
CA TYR A 87 12.16 4.85 11.60
C TYR A 87 12.42 3.80 12.70
N PRO A 88 11.60 3.78 13.77
CA PRO A 88 11.85 2.91 14.93
C PRO A 88 11.90 1.42 14.58
N PHE A 89 11.06 0.97 13.63
CA PHE A 89 11.04 -0.41 13.16
C PHE A 89 12.25 -0.79 12.29
N LEU A 90 12.93 0.21 11.70
CA LEU A 90 14.21 0.02 11.03
C LEU A 90 15.40 0.26 11.99
N GLY A 91 15.15 0.64 13.24
CA GLY A 91 16.20 1.00 14.19
C GLY A 91 17.09 2.16 13.72
N MET A 92 16.49 3.17 13.07
CA MET A 92 17.23 4.24 12.41
C MET A 92 16.57 5.60 12.60
N LYS A 93 17.39 6.60 12.92
CA LYS A 93 17.01 8.01 12.95
C LYS A 93 17.98 8.82 12.10
N LEU A 94 17.46 9.71 11.26
CA LEU A 94 18.21 10.57 10.35
C LEU A 94 18.03 12.04 10.77
N GLY A 95 19.15 12.72 11.09
CA GLY A 95 19.20 14.17 11.34
C GLY A 95 19.58 14.88 10.06
N ILE A 96 18.72 15.80 9.60
CA ILE A 96 18.88 16.52 8.33
C ILE A 96 19.46 17.91 8.60
N SER A 97 20.53 18.26 7.88
CA SER A 97 21.09 19.59 7.97
C SER A 97 20.12 20.64 7.45
N LYS A 98 20.29 21.88 7.91
CA LYS A 98 19.48 23.00 7.43
C LYS A 98 19.65 23.21 5.92
N ASP A 99 20.85 23.03 5.40
CA ASP A 99 21.17 23.22 3.98
C ASP A 99 20.45 22.16 3.13
N LEU A 100 20.52 20.88 3.51
CA LEU A 100 19.80 19.79 2.83
C LEU A 100 18.28 20.00 2.90
N LYS A 101 17.75 20.39 4.04
CA LYS A 101 16.32 20.70 4.20
C LYS A 101 15.87 21.81 3.25
N GLU A 102 16.64 22.91 3.14
CA GLU A 102 16.35 23.99 2.20
C GLU A 102 16.39 23.50 0.73
N GLN A 103 17.31 22.59 0.36
CA GLN A 103 17.35 22.01 -0.97
C GLN A 103 16.11 21.15 -1.25
N MET A 104 15.61 20.41 -0.24
CA MET A 104 14.39 19.63 -0.34
C MET A 104 13.13 20.53 -0.46
N GLU A 105 13.04 21.59 0.34
CA GLU A 105 11.96 22.58 0.27
C GLU A 105 11.88 23.28 -1.10
N LYS A 106 13.05 23.56 -1.69
CA LYS A 106 13.17 24.13 -3.04
C LYS A 106 12.94 23.09 -4.15
N LYS A 107 12.73 21.81 -3.81
CA LYS A 107 12.61 20.69 -4.75
C LYS A 107 13.81 20.51 -5.68
N ASN A 108 15.01 20.94 -5.27
CA ASN A 108 16.27 20.66 -5.97
C ASN A 108 16.70 19.21 -5.76
N ILE A 109 16.34 18.63 -4.62
CA ILE A 109 16.51 17.22 -4.29
C ILE A 109 15.22 16.71 -3.61
N SER A 110 14.84 15.50 -3.88
CA SER A 110 13.67 14.84 -3.29
C SER A 110 14.09 13.56 -2.61
N MET A 111 13.47 13.24 -1.49
CA MET A 111 13.69 11.99 -0.78
C MET A 111 12.55 11.01 -1.06
N PHE A 112 12.91 9.80 -1.44
CA PHE A 112 11.99 8.68 -1.64
C PHE A 112 12.40 7.52 -0.76
N THR A 113 11.43 6.72 -0.38
CA THR A 113 11.62 5.53 0.44
C THR A 113 11.19 4.30 -0.34
N ASP A 114 11.91 3.20 -0.17
CA ASP A 114 11.60 1.91 -0.76
C ASP A 114 11.97 0.79 0.20
N GLU A 115 11.20 -0.29 0.19
CA GLU A 115 11.50 -1.49 0.95
C GLU A 115 11.17 -2.75 0.15
N ARG A 116 11.83 -3.84 0.54
CA ARG A 116 11.55 -5.17 0.01
C ARG A 116 11.43 -6.17 1.15
N TRP A 117 10.46 -7.03 0.98
CA TRP A 117 10.19 -8.13 1.89
C TRP A 117 10.63 -9.44 1.27
N ASN A 118 10.87 -10.45 2.11
CA ASN A 118 11.12 -11.80 1.63
C ASN A 118 9.84 -12.42 1.03
N ASP A 119 9.97 -13.62 0.44
CA ASP A 119 8.85 -14.29 -0.24
C ASP A 119 7.66 -14.60 0.71
N ASN A 120 7.92 -14.74 2.02
CA ASN A 120 6.90 -15.00 3.03
C ASN A 120 6.27 -13.72 3.60
N ALA A 121 6.80 -12.54 3.25
CA ALA A 121 6.39 -11.23 3.77
C ALA A 121 6.46 -11.10 5.32
N ASP A 122 7.37 -11.86 5.95
CA ASP A 122 7.59 -11.85 7.40
C ASP A 122 8.90 -11.17 7.83
N ALA A 123 9.77 -10.83 6.86
CA ALA A 123 11.01 -10.10 7.13
C ALA A 123 11.36 -9.14 6.00
N VAL A 124 11.83 -7.96 6.35
CA VAL A 124 12.39 -6.99 5.41
C VAL A 124 13.74 -7.50 4.91
N THR A 125 13.97 -7.50 3.60
CA THR A 125 15.28 -7.82 3.03
C THR A 125 16.13 -6.56 2.90
N TYR A 126 15.53 -5.44 2.52
CA TYR A 126 16.14 -4.14 2.63
C TYR A 126 15.09 -3.03 2.76
N ALA A 127 15.50 -1.90 3.31
CA ALA A 127 14.73 -0.66 3.32
C ALA A 127 15.66 0.53 3.10
N THR A 128 15.27 1.47 2.25
CA THR A 128 16.10 2.58 1.80
C THR A 128 15.40 3.92 1.86
N ALA A 129 16.14 4.97 2.20
CA ALA A 129 15.81 6.37 1.98
C ALA A 129 16.79 6.91 0.92
N SER A 130 16.26 7.34 -0.21
CA SER A 130 17.03 7.74 -1.40
C SER A 130 16.83 9.23 -1.68
N TRP A 131 17.92 10.00 -1.70
CA TRP A 131 17.94 11.39 -2.13
C TRP A 131 18.26 11.46 -3.60
N CYS A 132 17.31 11.99 -4.39
CA CYS A 132 17.34 11.99 -5.85
C CYS A 132 17.09 13.38 -6.40
N THR A 133 17.76 13.70 -7.52
CA THR A 133 17.39 14.83 -8.36
C THR A 133 16.40 14.37 -9.43
N LEU A 134 15.41 15.20 -9.74
CA LEU A 134 14.45 14.96 -10.80
C LEU A 134 14.42 16.15 -11.75
N THR A 135 14.26 15.87 -13.04
CA THR A 135 13.92 16.90 -14.01
C THR A 135 12.51 17.42 -13.75
N ASP A 136 12.19 18.61 -14.24
CA ASP A 136 10.83 19.16 -14.07
C ASP A 136 9.78 18.27 -14.72
N GLU A 137 10.10 17.59 -15.81
CA GLU A 137 9.25 16.61 -16.46
C GLU A 137 9.01 15.38 -15.56
N GLN A 138 10.05 14.89 -14.87
CA GLN A 138 9.95 13.73 -13.98
C GLN A 138 9.13 14.01 -12.71
N LYS A 139 9.10 15.25 -12.22
CA LYS A 139 8.40 15.59 -10.96
C LYS A 139 6.90 15.34 -11.03
N ASP A 140 6.30 15.62 -12.19
CA ASP A 140 4.85 15.56 -12.40
C ASP A 140 4.43 14.46 -13.40
N ALA A 141 5.39 13.63 -13.86
CA ALA A 141 5.09 12.47 -14.69
C ALA A 141 4.19 11.48 -13.92
N GLU A 142 3.15 10.99 -14.57
CA GLU A 142 2.32 9.93 -14.00
C GLU A 142 3.02 8.59 -14.16
N VAL A 143 3.34 7.93 -13.05
CA VAL A 143 4.04 6.65 -12.99
C VAL A 143 3.04 5.56 -12.63
N ASP A 144 2.87 4.59 -13.51
CA ASP A 144 2.01 3.42 -13.25
C ASP A 144 2.74 2.45 -12.30
N LYS A 145 2.08 2.05 -11.21
CA LYS A 145 2.57 1.00 -10.30
C LYS A 145 2.28 -0.41 -10.80
N MET A 146 1.43 -0.55 -11.80
CA MET A 146 1.08 -1.86 -12.36
C MET A 146 2.24 -2.43 -13.17
N GLY A 147 2.41 -3.74 -13.11
CA GLY A 147 3.50 -4.41 -13.81
C GLY A 147 4.88 -4.00 -13.29
N THR A 148 5.76 -3.53 -14.19
CA THR A 148 7.13 -3.09 -13.87
C THR A 148 7.28 -1.58 -13.69
N GLY A 149 6.19 -0.81 -13.82
CA GLY A 149 6.24 0.65 -13.88
C GLY A 149 6.96 1.29 -12.69
N TYR A 150 6.67 0.85 -11.46
CA TYR A 150 7.36 1.34 -10.27
C TYR A 150 8.85 0.99 -10.27
N ASP A 151 9.21 -0.26 -10.57
CA ASP A 151 10.62 -0.71 -10.60
C ASP A 151 11.41 0.02 -11.69
N ASP A 152 10.80 0.28 -12.84
CA ASP A 152 11.43 1.00 -13.95
C ASP A 152 11.61 2.49 -13.61
N TRP A 153 10.61 3.11 -12.97
CA TRP A 153 10.73 4.46 -12.44
C TRP A 153 11.84 4.54 -11.39
N LEU A 154 11.86 3.64 -10.42
CA LEU A 154 12.86 3.61 -9.35
C LEU A 154 14.29 3.50 -9.91
N LYS A 155 14.49 2.71 -10.99
CA LYS A 155 15.77 2.61 -11.70
C LYS A 155 16.14 3.87 -12.46
N SER A 156 15.16 4.66 -12.90
CA SER A 156 15.39 5.89 -13.66
C SER A 156 15.84 7.07 -12.81
N LEU A 157 15.76 6.97 -11.48
CA LEU A 157 16.09 8.06 -10.56
C LEU A 157 17.59 8.37 -10.56
N SER A 158 17.94 9.66 -10.68
CA SER A 158 19.30 10.16 -10.51
C SER A 158 19.60 10.30 -9.01
N ARG A 159 20.19 9.28 -8.42
CA ARG A 159 20.49 9.24 -6.99
C ARG A 159 21.75 10.03 -6.67
N VAL A 160 21.64 10.92 -5.67
CA VAL A 160 22.78 11.59 -5.03
C VAL A 160 23.36 10.67 -3.96
N GLY A 161 22.47 10.10 -3.13
CA GLY A 161 22.85 9.10 -2.15
C GLY A 161 21.63 8.37 -1.56
N VAL A 162 21.93 7.26 -0.90
CA VAL A 162 20.95 6.34 -0.31
C VAL A 162 21.44 5.93 1.07
N ILE A 163 20.59 6.06 2.09
CA ILE A 163 20.83 5.45 3.40
C ILE A 163 19.84 4.29 3.53
N GLY A 164 20.34 3.11 3.90
CA GLY A 164 19.48 1.94 3.97
C GLY A 164 19.96 0.87 4.93
N MET A 165 19.04 -0.03 5.24
CA MET A 165 19.20 -1.25 6.02
C MET A 165 19.10 -2.44 5.07
N TYR A 166 20.00 -3.43 5.21
CA TYR A 166 20.10 -4.57 4.29
C TYR A 166 20.35 -5.87 5.06
N ASP A 167 19.67 -6.95 4.71
CA ASP A 167 20.01 -8.30 5.16
C ASP A 167 21.31 -8.82 4.51
N GLU A 168 21.79 -9.98 4.94
CA GLU A 168 23.06 -10.54 4.45
C GLU A 168 23.09 -10.77 2.93
N GLU A 169 21.93 -11.12 2.33
CA GLU A 169 21.85 -11.37 0.89
C GLU A 169 21.84 -10.06 0.11
N SER A 170 21.05 -9.08 0.54
CA SER A 170 20.95 -7.76 -0.10
C SER A 170 22.26 -6.97 -0.04
N GLN A 171 23.09 -7.19 0.99
CA GLN A 171 24.44 -6.58 1.08
C GLN A 171 25.36 -6.96 -0.10
N LYS A 172 25.13 -8.08 -0.75
CA LYS A 172 25.93 -8.52 -1.90
C LYS A 172 25.59 -7.77 -3.20
N ASP A 173 24.55 -6.95 -3.19
CA ASP A 173 23.94 -6.38 -4.38
C ASP A 173 23.65 -4.87 -4.24
N LEU A 174 24.44 -4.20 -3.39
CA LEU A 174 24.25 -2.78 -3.03
C LEU A 174 24.20 -1.87 -4.26
N ASP A 175 25.12 -2.05 -5.22
CA ASP A 175 25.15 -1.26 -6.46
C ASP A 175 23.80 -1.30 -7.18
N ARG A 176 23.24 -2.50 -7.32
CA ARG A 176 21.98 -2.69 -8.03
C ARG A 176 20.78 -2.13 -7.24
N ILE A 177 20.77 -2.32 -5.91
CA ILE A 177 19.65 -1.87 -5.06
C ILE A 177 19.68 -0.35 -4.95
N THR A 178 20.84 0.22 -4.68
CA THR A 178 20.97 1.66 -4.43
C THR A 178 21.14 2.49 -5.70
N GLY A 179 21.61 1.89 -6.80
CA GLY A 179 22.06 2.65 -7.98
C GLY A 179 23.25 3.56 -7.71
N CYS A 180 24.01 3.28 -6.64
CA CYS A 180 25.22 4.00 -6.23
C CYS A 180 26.43 3.09 -6.34
N THR A 181 27.63 3.67 -6.42
CA THR A 181 28.88 2.93 -6.63
C THR A 181 29.84 2.97 -5.44
N GLU A 182 29.61 3.84 -4.48
CA GLU A 182 30.39 3.96 -3.26
C GLU A 182 29.52 3.61 -2.06
N HIS A 183 30.01 2.72 -1.18
CA HIS A 183 29.24 2.25 -0.02
C HIS A 183 30.07 2.35 1.25
N LYS A 184 29.55 3.08 2.23
CA LYS A 184 30.14 3.23 3.56
C LYS A 184 29.25 2.54 4.57
N GLU A 185 29.75 1.50 5.24
CA GLU A 185 29.04 0.87 6.34
C GLU A 185 28.90 1.86 7.51
N LEU A 186 27.68 1.96 8.05
CA LEU A 186 27.33 2.84 9.17
C LEU A 186 27.23 2.08 10.47
N GLY A 187 26.95 0.77 10.42
CA GLY A 187 26.82 -0.09 11.59
C GLY A 187 25.96 -1.32 11.31
N THR A 188 25.62 -2.01 12.41
CA THR A 188 24.85 -3.25 12.40
C THR A 188 23.68 -3.12 13.37
N SER A 189 22.53 -3.73 13.04
CA SER A 189 21.36 -3.78 13.94
C SER A 189 21.68 -4.50 15.25
N SER A 190 20.92 -4.19 16.30
CA SER A 190 21.13 -4.76 17.64
C SER A 190 21.01 -6.28 17.67
N ASP A 191 20.20 -6.87 16.79
CA ASP A 191 20.04 -8.31 16.64
C ASP A 191 21.07 -8.97 15.69
N GLY A 192 21.93 -8.15 15.06
CA GLY A 192 22.99 -8.60 14.16
C GLY A 192 22.53 -9.05 12.77
N LYS A 193 21.26 -8.96 12.45
CA LYS A 193 20.71 -9.46 11.16
C LYS A 193 20.91 -8.52 9.99
N TYR A 194 21.00 -7.22 10.26
CA TYR A 194 21.05 -6.19 9.24
C TYR A 194 22.28 -5.32 9.38
N LYS A 195 22.77 -4.83 8.24
CA LYS A 195 23.78 -3.77 8.18
C LYS A 195 23.20 -2.51 7.54
N TYR A 196 23.69 -1.38 7.99
CA TYR A 196 23.30 -0.07 7.49
C TYR A 196 24.44 0.52 6.64
N TYR A 197 24.07 1.10 5.51
CA TYR A 197 25.00 1.73 4.60
C TYR A 197 24.54 3.12 4.18
N LEU A 198 25.50 4.03 4.04
CA LEU A 198 25.39 5.22 3.21
C LEU A 198 26.03 4.89 1.86
N SER A 199 25.26 4.97 0.81
CA SER A 199 25.71 4.73 -0.57
C SER A 199 25.60 6.03 -1.36
N THR A 200 26.63 6.39 -2.15
CA THR A 200 26.70 7.67 -2.86
C THR A 200 27.22 7.51 -4.28
N ASN A 201 26.95 8.52 -5.12
CA ASN A 201 27.48 8.63 -6.47
C ASN A 201 28.41 9.84 -6.55
N LYS A 202 29.68 9.62 -6.90
CA LYS A 202 30.67 10.69 -7.06
C LYS A 202 30.38 11.65 -8.20
N ASP A 203 29.57 11.23 -9.18
CA ASP A 203 29.22 12.05 -10.34
C ASP A 203 27.98 12.95 -10.05
N ALA A 204 27.42 12.87 -8.85
CA ALA A 204 26.34 13.74 -8.40
C ALA A 204 26.85 15.18 -8.21
N ASP A 205 25.92 16.14 -8.15
CA ASP A 205 26.22 17.52 -7.79
C ASP A 205 27.00 17.57 -6.46
N ALA A 206 28.15 18.25 -6.44
CA ALA A 206 29.07 18.19 -5.30
C ALA A 206 28.50 18.82 -4.01
N ASP A 207 27.66 19.84 -4.14
CA ASP A 207 27.05 20.50 -2.99
C ASP A 207 25.94 19.59 -2.41
N LEU A 208 25.10 19.03 -3.26
CA LEU A 208 24.06 18.06 -2.84
C LEU A 208 24.68 16.79 -2.26
N LEU A 209 25.78 16.29 -2.85
CA LEU A 209 26.49 15.12 -2.34
C LEU A 209 27.03 15.38 -0.93
N LYS A 210 27.67 16.54 -0.71
CA LYS A 210 28.16 16.95 0.60
C LYS A 210 27.02 17.05 1.63
N ASP A 211 25.88 17.58 1.23
CA ASP A 211 24.71 17.71 2.11
C ASP A 211 24.16 16.33 2.50
N VAL A 212 24.12 15.37 1.56
CA VAL A 212 23.67 13.99 1.83
C VAL A 212 24.70 13.23 2.68
N GLU A 213 25.99 13.40 2.44
CA GLU A 213 27.05 12.80 3.28
C GLU A 213 27.07 13.36 4.71
N GLY A 214 26.54 14.58 4.88
CA GLY A 214 26.38 15.24 6.16
C GLY A 214 25.19 14.81 7.00
N ILE A 215 24.37 13.89 6.52
CA ILE A 215 23.21 13.36 7.28
C ILE A 215 23.71 12.63 8.51
N GLU A 216 23.20 13.03 9.69
CA GLU A 216 23.51 12.36 10.95
C GLU A 216 22.66 11.10 11.10
N VAL A 217 23.30 9.93 11.05
CA VAL A 217 22.62 8.65 11.21
C VAL A 217 22.83 8.14 12.64
N THR A 218 21.73 7.98 13.39
CA THR A 218 21.73 7.36 14.71
C THR A 218 21.05 6.01 14.61
N LEU A 219 21.76 4.92 14.97
CA LEU A 219 21.19 3.59 15.04
C LEU A 219 20.59 3.39 16.44
N THR A 220 19.38 2.85 16.47
CA THR A 220 18.59 2.57 17.68
C THR A 220 18.18 1.11 17.73
N GLU A 221 17.57 0.68 18.83
CA GLU A 221 16.93 -0.63 18.87
C GLU A 221 15.75 -0.67 17.90
N MET A 222 15.61 -1.78 17.18
CA MET A 222 14.47 -1.99 16.29
C MET A 222 13.22 -2.31 17.14
N THR A 223 12.14 -1.59 16.86
CA THR A 223 10.83 -1.96 17.41
C THR A 223 10.12 -2.91 16.44
N PRO A 224 9.23 -3.79 16.92
CA PRO A 224 8.40 -4.56 16.01
C PRO A 224 7.61 -3.65 15.08
N PHE A 225 7.60 -3.99 13.80
CA PHE A 225 6.77 -3.26 12.85
C PHE A 225 5.29 -3.50 13.19
N GLN A 226 4.57 -2.40 13.39
CA GLN A 226 3.13 -2.42 13.53
C GLN A 226 2.55 -1.52 12.44
N MET A 227 1.83 -2.10 11.51
CA MET A 227 1.05 -1.30 10.57
C MET A 227 -0.11 -0.69 11.36
N LEU A 228 -0.07 0.62 11.59
CA LEU A 228 -1.19 1.34 12.16
C LEU A 228 -2.27 1.40 11.08
N SER A 229 -3.26 0.52 11.17
CA SER A 229 -4.49 0.70 10.42
C SER A 229 -5.31 1.82 11.06
N ALA A 230 -6.23 2.42 10.32
CA ALA A 230 -7.22 3.36 10.87
C ALA A 230 -7.98 2.77 12.08
N PHE A 231 -7.88 1.47 12.28
CA PHE A 231 -8.56 0.68 13.29
C PHE A 231 -7.70 0.35 14.52
N ASP A 232 -6.39 0.69 14.51
CA ASP A 232 -5.46 0.47 15.64
C ASP A 232 -5.51 1.59 16.70
N GLN A 233 -6.59 2.35 16.78
CA GLN A 233 -6.80 3.25 17.91
C GLN A 233 -6.86 2.42 19.19
N PRO A 234 -6.15 2.82 20.28
CA PRO A 234 -6.29 2.16 21.55
C PRO A 234 -7.72 2.32 22.04
N GLN A 235 -8.57 1.38 21.69
CA GLN A 235 -9.80 1.19 22.41
C GLN A 235 -9.42 0.62 23.77
N ASP A 236 -10.01 1.17 24.82
CA ASP A 236 -9.98 0.63 26.17
C ASP A 236 -10.57 -0.79 26.14
N THR A 237 -9.75 -1.77 25.71
CA THR A 237 -10.19 -3.14 25.50
C THR A 237 -9.51 -4.06 26.48
N SER A 238 -10.26 -4.41 27.45
CA SER A 238 -10.04 -5.62 28.26
C SER A 238 -10.37 -6.91 27.49
N ASP A 239 -10.50 -6.88 26.15
CA ASP A 239 -10.83 -8.08 25.35
C ASP A 239 -10.45 -7.92 23.86
N SER A 240 -9.14 -7.82 23.55
CA SER A 240 -8.65 -8.00 22.18
C SER A 240 -8.40 -9.48 21.93
N THR A 241 -9.44 -10.21 21.59
CA THR A 241 -9.29 -11.52 20.96
C THR A 241 -8.93 -11.27 19.48
N GLU A 242 -7.72 -11.65 19.08
CA GLU A 242 -7.43 -11.89 17.65
C GLU A 242 -8.55 -12.77 17.09
N ALA A 243 -9.19 -12.35 16.00
CA ALA A 243 -10.23 -13.14 15.37
C ALA A 243 -9.60 -14.38 14.73
N THR A 244 -9.57 -15.45 15.50
CA THR A 244 -9.05 -16.76 15.11
C THR A 244 -10.13 -17.60 14.41
N GLU A 245 -9.69 -18.68 13.79
CA GLU A 245 -10.61 -19.68 13.22
C GLU A 245 -11.77 -20.00 14.16
N GLY A 246 -12.98 -20.03 13.63
CA GLY A 246 -14.21 -20.24 14.40
C GLY A 246 -14.82 -18.97 15.02
N THR A 247 -14.13 -17.82 14.96
CA THR A 247 -14.70 -16.54 15.40
C THR A 247 -15.79 -16.08 14.42
N ASN A 248 -16.96 -15.74 14.95
CA ASN A 248 -18.05 -15.20 14.12
C ASN A 248 -17.80 -13.71 13.84
N VAL A 249 -17.95 -13.29 12.59
CA VAL A 249 -17.74 -11.89 12.15
C VAL A 249 -18.77 -10.90 12.72
N GLY A 250 -19.77 -11.39 13.44
CA GLY A 250 -20.79 -10.56 14.07
C GLY A 250 -21.69 -9.83 13.07
N LYS A 251 -22.35 -8.81 13.59
CA LYS A 251 -23.22 -7.96 12.78
C LYS A 251 -22.48 -6.69 12.39
N PHE A 252 -22.55 -6.35 11.12
CA PHE A 252 -22.07 -5.05 10.62
C PHE A 252 -23.04 -4.53 9.55
N GLU A 253 -22.95 -3.23 9.31
CA GLU A 253 -23.59 -2.55 8.18
C GLU A 253 -22.57 -1.58 7.60
N THR A 254 -22.23 -1.75 6.33
CA THR A 254 -21.28 -0.88 5.64
C THR A 254 -21.76 -0.52 4.24
N THR A 255 -21.08 0.44 3.61
CA THR A 255 -21.36 0.82 2.23
C THR A 255 -20.29 0.25 1.31
N GLY A 256 -20.71 -0.31 0.19
CA GLY A 256 -19.76 -0.64 -0.89
C GLY A 256 -19.36 0.60 -1.69
N VAL A 257 -18.24 0.50 -2.41
CA VAL A 257 -17.82 1.58 -3.34
C VAL A 257 -18.85 1.83 -4.45
N ASP A 258 -19.75 0.88 -4.69
CA ASP A 258 -20.91 0.99 -5.59
C ASP A 258 -22.10 1.77 -4.98
N GLY A 259 -21.94 2.28 -3.75
CA GLY A 259 -22.95 3.02 -3.01
C GLY A 259 -24.08 2.19 -2.39
N LYS A 260 -24.01 0.85 -2.48
CA LYS A 260 -25.00 -0.03 -1.86
C LYS A 260 -24.64 -0.35 -0.41
N THR A 261 -25.66 -0.61 0.40
CA THR A 261 -25.49 -1.10 1.77
C THR A 261 -25.29 -2.61 1.78
N TYR A 262 -24.32 -3.06 2.56
CA TYR A 262 -23.97 -4.46 2.78
C TYR A 262 -23.96 -4.76 4.27
N THR A 263 -24.46 -5.94 4.62
CA THR A 263 -24.45 -6.47 5.99
C THR A 263 -23.81 -7.85 6.00
N GLN A 264 -23.61 -8.43 7.18
CA GLN A 264 -23.13 -9.81 7.33
C GLN A 264 -23.95 -10.84 6.53
N ASP A 265 -25.16 -10.51 6.11
CA ASP A 265 -26.01 -11.40 5.31
C ASP A 265 -25.43 -11.70 3.92
N ILE A 266 -24.40 -10.93 3.50
CA ILE A 266 -23.67 -11.18 2.25
C ILE A 266 -23.04 -12.58 2.25
N PHE A 267 -22.59 -13.08 3.42
CA PHE A 267 -21.94 -14.38 3.57
C PHE A 267 -22.94 -15.54 3.51
N SER A 268 -24.19 -15.33 3.92
CA SER A 268 -25.21 -16.39 3.94
C SER A 268 -25.59 -16.93 2.55
N LYS A 269 -25.17 -16.25 1.50
CA LYS A 269 -25.48 -16.60 0.10
C LYS A 269 -24.60 -17.73 -0.44
N TYR A 270 -23.48 -18.01 0.19
CA TYR A 270 -22.48 -18.96 -0.27
C TYR A 270 -22.12 -19.91 0.86
N ASP A 271 -21.66 -21.11 0.53
CA ASP A 271 -21.13 -22.04 1.53
C ASP A 271 -19.79 -21.57 2.08
N LEU A 272 -19.00 -20.88 1.22
CA LEU A 272 -17.71 -20.26 1.53
C LEU A 272 -17.62 -18.89 0.87
N THR A 273 -17.18 -17.88 1.59
CA THR A 273 -16.87 -16.55 1.03
C THR A 273 -15.39 -16.23 1.25
N MET A 274 -14.69 -15.96 0.17
CA MET A 274 -13.34 -15.42 0.15
C MET A 274 -13.40 -13.91 0.41
N VAL A 275 -12.74 -13.43 1.46
CA VAL A 275 -12.60 -12.00 1.78
C VAL A 275 -11.17 -11.58 1.48
N ASN A 276 -11.02 -10.78 0.42
CA ASN A 276 -9.73 -10.25 -0.01
C ASN A 276 -9.59 -8.79 0.45
N ILE A 277 -8.58 -8.53 1.27
CA ILE A 277 -8.29 -7.20 1.82
C ILE A 277 -7.16 -6.58 1.00
N PHE A 278 -7.41 -5.39 0.48
CA PHE A 278 -6.48 -4.71 -0.39
C PHE A 278 -6.51 -3.19 -0.22
N THR A 279 -5.57 -2.51 -0.86
CA THR A 279 -5.56 -1.03 -0.98
C THR A 279 -5.45 -0.63 -2.45
N THR A 280 -5.95 0.56 -2.79
CA THR A 280 -5.97 1.06 -4.19
C THR A 280 -4.57 1.34 -4.75
N TRP A 281 -3.60 1.56 -3.88
CA TRP A 281 -2.20 1.84 -4.26
C TRP A 281 -1.33 0.57 -4.31
N CYS A 282 -1.83 -0.58 -3.89
CA CYS A 282 -1.08 -1.84 -3.85
C CYS A 282 -1.09 -2.51 -5.22
N SER A 283 0.00 -2.43 -5.96
CA SER A 283 0.11 -3.01 -7.32
C SER A 283 -0.16 -4.51 -7.39
N PRO A 284 0.38 -5.38 -6.51
CA PRO A 284 0.03 -6.80 -6.52
C PRO A 284 -1.46 -7.04 -6.31
N CYS A 285 -2.10 -6.23 -5.43
CA CYS A 285 -3.53 -6.34 -5.16
C CYS A 285 -4.36 -6.01 -6.41
N VAL A 286 -4.04 -4.87 -7.05
CA VAL A 286 -4.74 -4.41 -8.26
C VAL A 286 -4.59 -5.41 -9.40
N ASN A 287 -3.40 -5.98 -9.58
CA ASN A 287 -3.13 -6.99 -10.61
C ASN A 287 -3.87 -8.32 -10.39
N GLU A 288 -4.27 -8.61 -9.17
CA GLU A 288 -4.98 -9.85 -8.80
C GLU A 288 -6.50 -9.75 -9.05
N ILE A 289 -7.08 -8.55 -8.99
CA ILE A 289 -8.54 -8.35 -9.12
C ILE A 289 -9.15 -9.06 -10.34
N PRO A 290 -8.57 -9.00 -11.56
CA PRO A 290 -9.12 -9.72 -12.71
C PRO A 290 -9.15 -11.24 -12.54
N ASP A 291 -8.18 -11.82 -11.83
CA ASP A 291 -8.16 -13.25 -11.56
C ASP A 291 -9.17 -13.62 -10.48
N LEU A 292 -9.37 -12.78 -9.47
CA LEU A 292 -10.44 -12.93 -8.49
C LEU A 292 -11.84 -12.83 -9.14
N GLU A 293 -12.03 -11.96 -10.13
CA GLU A 293 -13.28 -11.91 -10.89
C GLU A 293 -13.52 -13.20 -11.68
N LYS A 294 -12.50 -13.73 -12.35
CA LYS A 294 -12.61 -15.02 -13.04
C LYS A 294 -12.96 -16.14 -12.07
N LEU A 295 -12.26 -16.20 -10.93
CA LEU A 295 -12.53 -17.17 -9.86
C LEU A 295 -13.98 -17.06 -9.40
N TYR A 296 -14.46 -15.85 -9.10
CA TYR A 296 -15.84 -15.62 -8.70
C TYR A 296 -16.84 -16.13 -9.75
N GLN A 297 -16.65 -15.79 -11.02
CA GLN A 297 -17.54 -16.25 -12.09
C GLN A 297 -17.58 -17.77 -12.23
N GLU A 298 -16.45 -18.46 -12.05
CA GLU A 298 -16.36 -19.92 -12.17
C GLU A 298 -16.90 -20.66 -10.94
N MET A 299 -16.85 -20.04 -9.75
CA MET A 299 -17.11 -20.72 -8.49
C MET A 299 -18.41 -20.28 -7.78
N LYS A 300 -19.02 -19.16 -8.16
CA LYS A 300 -20.24 -18.65 -7.51
C LYS A 300 -21.41 -19.65 -7.53
N ASP A 301 -21.58 -20.37 -8.63
CA ASP A 301 -22.63 -21.38 -8.79
C ASP A 301 -22.26 -22.71 -8.07
N LYS A 302 -21.03 -22.83 -7.58
CA LYS A 302 -20.53 -23.92 -6.75
C LYS A 302 -20.56 -23.60 -5.25
N GLY A 303 -21.15 -22.46 -4.87
CA GLY A 303 -21.28 -22.03 -3.50
C GLY A 303 -20.13 -21.17 -2.94
N VAL A 304 -19.29 -20.59 -3.81
CA VAL A 304 -18.20 -19.71 -3.41
C VAL A 304 -18.49 -18.26 -3.77
N GLY A 305 -18.45 -17.38 -2.76
CA GLY A 305 -18.51 -15.94 -2.91
C GLY A 305 -17.13 -15.28 -2.85
N VAL A 306 -17.01 -14.08 -3.40
CA VAL A 306 -15.84 -13.21 -3.25
C VAL A 306 -16.29 -11.83 -2.77
N VAL A 307 -15.56 -11.26 -1.83
CA VAL A 307 -15.78 -9.91 -1.30
C VAL A 307 -14.42 -9.22 -1.21
N GLY A 308 -14.30 -8.03 -1.77
CA GLY A 308 -13.17 -7.15 -1.56
C GLY A 308 -13.42 -6.21 -0.37
N VAL A 309 -12.39 -5.93 0.43
CA VAL A 309 -12.39 -4.87 1.45
C VAL A 309 -11.27 -3.90 1.12
N THR A 310 -11.63 -2.67 0.77
CA THR A 310 -10.65 -1.66 0.33
C THR A 310 -10.23 -0.80 1.51
N LEU A 311 -9.11 -1.16 2.16
CA LEU A 311 -8.76 -0.67 3.49
C LEU A 311 -8.37 0.82 3.50
N ASP A 312 -7.78 1.34 2.44
CA ASP A 312 -7.38 2.75 2.31
C ASP A 312 -8.54 3.72 1.96
N THR A 313 -9.77 3.21 1.82
CA THR A 313 -10.96 4.06 1.67
C THR A 313 -11.38 4.76 2.97
N VAL A 314 -10.71 4.44 4.08
CA VAL A 314 -10.89 5.09 5.37
C VAL A 314 -9.53 5.58 5.88
N GLY A 315 -9.45 6.86 6.21
CA GLY A 315 -8.25 7.49 6.75
C GLY A 315 -7.96 7.09 8.20
N SER A 316 -6.77 7.41 8.68
CA SER A 316 -6.34 7.16 10.08
C SER A 316 -7.22 7.85 11.13
N ASP A 317 -8.01 8.85 10.74
CA ASP A 317 -8.99 9.53 11.58
C ASP A 317 -10.38 8.85 11.58
N GLY A 318 -10.50 7.69 10.96
CA GLY A 318 -11.74 6.92 10.83
C GLY A 318 -12.74 7.52 9.83
N LYS A 319 -12.34 8.54 9.06
CA LYS A 319 -13.21 9.12 8.05
C LYS A 319 -12.96 8.52 6.68
N GLN A 320 -14.02 8.48 5.88
CA GLN A 320 -13.94 8.03 4.51
C GLN A 320 -13.03 8.96 3.69
N ASP A 321 -12.10 8.38 2.95
CA ASP A 321 -11.28 9.06 1.96
C ASP A 321 -11.99 9.01 0.60
N GLU A 322 -12.57 10.15 0.20
CA GLU A 322 -13.34 10.24 -1.05
C GLU A 322 -12.49 9.98 -2.30
N GLU A 323 -11.19 10.30 -2.26
CA GLU A 323 -10.29 10.05 -3.39
C GLU A 323 -9.99 8.57 -3.53
N ALA A 324 -9.66 7.90 -2.43
CA ALA A 324 -9.46 6.45 -2.42
C ALA A 324 -10.74 5.69 -2.81
N VAL A 325 -11.92 6.15 -2.37
CA VAL A 325 -13.19 5.57 -2.81
C VAL A 325 -13.38 5.71 -4.32
N LYS A 326 -13.08 6.88 -4.92
CA LYS A 326 -13.14 7.06 -6.37
C LYS A 326 -12.16 6.14 -7.11
N LYS A 327 -10.93 6.00 -6.58
CA LYS A 327 -9.94 5.06 -7.14
C LYS A 327 -10.46 3.62 -7.09
N ALA A 328 -11.05 3.20 -5.97
CA ALA A 328 -11.64 1.87 -5.84
C ALA A 328 -12.83 1.64 -6.79
N GLN A 329 -13.68 2.66 -7.00
CA GLN A 329 -14.75 2.62 -8.01
C GLN A 329 -14.19 2.42 -9.43
N VAL A 330 -13.16 3.20 -9.80
CA VAL A 330 -12.49 3.06 -11.10
C VAL A 330 -11.87 1.68 -11.25
N LEU A 331 -11.24 1.14 -10.20
CA LEU A 331 -10.71 -0.23 -10.21
C LEU A 331 -11.80 -1.25 -10.47
N GLN A 332 -12.91 -1.19 -9.72
CA GLN A 332 -14.02 -2.12 -9.88
C GLN A 332 -14.60 -2.07 -11.30
N GLU A 333 -14.78 -0.87 -11.86
CA GLU A 333 -15.30 -0.67 -13.22
C GLU A 333 -14.35 -1.20 -14.28
N LYS A 334 -13.07 -0.84 -14.21
CA LYS A 334 -12.05 -1.17 -15.21
C LYS A 334 -11.69 -2.67 -15.22
N THR A 335 -11.62 -3.29 -14.05
CA THR A 335 -11.39 -4.73 -13.91
C THR A 335 -12.66 -5.54 -14.15
N LYS A 336 -13.81 -4.86 -14.27
CA LYS A 336 -15.13 -5.48 -14.39
C LYS A 336 -15.46 -6.41 -13.22
N ALA A 337 -14.87 -6.17 -12.04
CA ALA A 337 -15.15 -6.94 -10.84
C ALA A 337 -16.63 -6.82 -10.47
N SER A 338 -17.34 -7.93 -10.55
CA SER A 338 -18.78 -7.99 -10.27
C SER A 338 -19.10 -8.33 -8.81
N TYR A 339 -18.09 -8.72 -8.03
CA TYR A 339 -18.17 -8.89 -6.59
C TYR A 339 -18.03 -7.53 -5.87
N PRO A 340 -18.60 -7.37 -4.66
CA PRO A 340 -18.60 -6.08 -3.99
C PRO A 340 -17.22 -5.71 -3.42
N PHE A 341 -16.89 -4.41 -3.48
CA PHE A 341 -15.78 -3.79 -2.75
C PHE A 341 -16.38 -3.01 -1.58
N LEU A 342 -16.08 -3.43 -0.36
CA LEU A 342 -16.62 -2.83 0.86
C LEU A 342 -15.70 -1.72 1.38
N ILE A 343 -16.32 -0.66 1.88
CA ILE A 343 -15.65 0.39 2.65
C ILE A 343 -15.69 -0.08 4.11
N PRO A 344 -14.54 -0.29 4.77
CA PRO A 344 -14.50 -0.84 6.12
C PRO A 344 -14.88 0.18 7.19
N ASP A 345 -15.24 -0.31 8.37
CA ASP A 345 -15.25 0.44 9.62
C ASP A 345 -14.50 -0.34 10.72
N SER A 346 -14.21 0.30 11.86
CA SER A 346 -13.40 -0.28 12.94
C SER A 346 -14.05 -1.48 13.63
N GLY A 347 -15.37 -1.59 13.60
CA GLY A 347 -16.12 -2.68 14.21
C GLY A 347 -16.41 -3.83 13.25
N MET A 348 -16.13 -3.64 11.97
CA MET A 348 -16.47 -4.60 10.94
C MET A 348 -15.76 -5.93 11.17
N MET A 349 -16.53 -7.02 11.01
CA MET A 349 -16.02 -8.39 11.19
C MET A 349 -15.37 -8.64 12.56
N ASN A 350 -15.96 -8.05 13.62
CA ASN A 350 -15.46 -8.15 15.01
C ASN A 350 -13.97 -7.80 15.14
N GLY A 351 -13.53 -6.78 14.40
CA GLY A 351 -12.15 -6.30 14.45
C GLY A 351 -11.15 -7.17 13.66
N ARG A 352 -11.60 -8.13 12.84
CA ARG A 352 -10.71 -8.98 12.02
C ARG A 352 -9.84 -8.15 11.05
N LEU A 353 -10.25 -6.92 10.76
CA LEU A 353 -9.50 -6.00 9.92
C LEU A 353 -8.33 -5.31 10.65
N ASN A 354 -8.23 -5.47 11.97
CA ASN A 354 -7.11 -4.92 12.75
C ASN A 354 -5.86 -5.78 12.58
N GLY A 355 -4.70 -5.16 12.66
CA GLY A 355 -3.41 -5.86 12.65
C GLY A 355 -3.01 -6.46 11.30
N ILE A 356 -3.66 -6.06 10.20
CA ILE A 356 -3.26 -6.50 8.86
C ILE A 356 -1.93 -5.86 8.50
N SER A 357 -0.92 -6.70 8.36
CA SER A 357 0.47 -6.28 8.14
C SER A 357 0.96 -6.45 6.69
N ALA A 358 0.14 -7.06 5.82
CA ALA A 358 0.51 -7.35 4.45
C ALA A 358 -0.68 -7.21 3.49
N PHE A 359 -0.45 -6.74 2.26
CA PHE A 359 -1.46 -6.67 1.20
C PHE A 359 -1.02 -7.40 -0.07
N PRO A 360 -1.99 -8.10 -0.72
CA PRO A 360 -3.32 -8.43 -0.23
C PRO A 360 -3.27 -9.46 0.89
N GLU A 361 -4.25 -9.42 1.79
CA GLU A 361 -4.51 -10.49 2.75
C GLU A 361 -5.88 -11.09 2.48
N THR A 362 -5.98 -12.41 2.51
CA THR A 362 -7.21 -13.13 2.23
C THR A 362 -7.51 -14.13 3.33
N PHE A 363 -8.76 -14.15 3.79
CA PHE A 363 -9.30 -15.15 4.70
C PHE A 363 -10.70 -15.59 4.25
N PHE A 364 -11.24 -16.61 4.88
CA PHE A 364 -12.49 -17.24 4.47
C PHE A 364 -13.57 -17.17 5.56
N ILE A 365 -14.82 -17.06 5.13
CA ILE A 365 -15.99 -17.01 6.00
C ILE A 365 -17.01 -18.04 5.50
N ASP A 366 -17.55 -18.86 6.42
CA ASP A 366 -18.64 -19.80 6.13
C ASP A 366 -20.00 -19.07 6.04
N LYS A 367 -21.04 -19.77 5.59
CA LYS A 367 -22.40 -19.21 5.48
C LYS A 367 -23.02 -18.77 6.80
N ASN A 368 -22.49 -19.17 7.95
CA ASN A 368 -22.94 -18.79 9.27
C ASN A 368 -22.19 -17.55 9.80
N GLY A 369 -21.25 -17.01 9.04
CA GLY A 369 -20.43 -15.88 9.41
C GLY A 369 -19.21 -16.23 10.28
N ASN A 370 -18.80 -17.50 10.33
CA ASN A 370 -17.60 -17.89 11.06
C ASN A 370 -16.38 -17.82 10.15
N ILE A 371 -15.26 -17.33 10.68
CA ILE A 371 -13.95 -17.38 10.00
C ILE A 371 -13.52 -18.84 9.99
N VAL A 372 -13.13 -19.34 8.83
CA VAL A 372 -12.76 -20.75 8.59
C VAL A 372 -11.49 -20.84 7.76
N GLY A 373 -10.79 -21.95 7.89
CA GLY A 373 -9.59 -22.25 7.12
C GLY A 373 -8.39 -21.35 7.46
N GLU A 374 -7.48 -21.21 6.51
CA GLU A 374 -6.22 -20.48 6.69
C GLU A 374 -6.32 -19.04 6.19
N THR A 375 -5.43 -18.18 6.69
CA THR A 375 -5.22 -16.82 6.16
C THR A 375 -4.06 -16.85 5.18
N TYR A 376 -4.24 -16.22 4.02
CA TYR A 376 -3.26 -16.18 2.94
C TYR A 376 -2.76 -14.75 2.73
N SER A 377 -1.45 -14.57 2.74
CA SER A 377 -0.82 -13.27 2.49
C SER A 377 -0.23 -13.22 1.10
N GLY A 378 -0.48 -12.12 0.39
CA GLY A 378 0.03 -11.84 -0.94
C GLY A 378 -0.83 -12.35 -2.06
N SER A 379 -0.53 -11.86 -3.27
CA SER A 379 -1.26 -12.19 -4.49
C SER A 379 -0.92 -13.58 -5.00
N HIS A 380 -1.92 -14.27 -5.52
CA HIS A 380 -1.81 -15.58 -6.15
C HIS A 380 -2.39 -15.52 -7.56
N SER A 381 -1.97 -16.46 -8.40
CA SER A 381 -2.57 -16.67 -9.73
C SER A 381 -3.97 -17.29 -9.61
N LEU A 382 -4.75 -17.21 -10.69
CA LEU A 382 -6.07 -17.84 -10.75
C LEU A 382 -6.02 -19.34 -10.42
N ASP A 383 -5.02 -20.07 -10.93
CA ASP A 383 -4.92 -21.51 -10.70
C ASP A 383 -4.58 -21.83 -9.23
N GLU A 384 -3.67 -21.07 -8.61
CA GLU A 384 -3.38 -21.19 -7.17
C GLU A 384 -4.61 -20.87 -6.32
N TRP A 385 -5.36 -19.81 -6.66
CA TRP A 385 -6.60 -19.50 -5.94
C TRP A 385 -7.67 -20.58 -6.10
N LYS A 386 -7.78 -21.22 -7.25
CA LYS A 386 -8.70 -22.34 -7.43
C LYS A 386 -8.37 -23.51 -6.51
N GLU A 387 -7.09 -23.90 -6.43
CA GLU A 387 -6.64 -24.98 -5.55
C GLU A 387 -6.92 -24.64 -4.07
N ILE A 388 -6.63 -23.41 -3.65
CA ILE A 388 -6.89 -22.93 -2.30
C ILE A 388 -8.38 -22.96 -1.98
N VAL A 389 -9.21 -22.35 -2.83
CA VAL A 389 -10.65 -22.23 -2.61
C VAL A 389 -11.34 -23.61 -2.62
N GLU A 390 -10.92 -24.52 -3.51
CA GLU A 390 -11.45 -25.89 -3.53
C GLU A 390 -11.12 -26.63 -2.23
N LYS A 391 -9.86 -26.52 -1.74
CA LYS A 391 -9.45 -27.09 -0.44
C LYS A 391 -10.29 -26.52 0.72
N GLU A 392 -10.44 -25.20 0.80
CA GLU A 392 -11.17 -24.56 1.91
C GLU A 392 -12.68 -24.87 1.83
N LEU A 393 -13.26 -24.98 0.62
CA LEU A 393 -14.64 -25.38 0.43
C LEU A 393 -14.90 -26.83 0.87
N GLU A 394 -14.00 -27.75 0.54
CA GLU A 394 -14.06 -29.15 1.00
C GLU A 394 -14.05 -29.22 2.54
N ASN A 395 -13.14 -28.50 3.20
CA ASN A 395 -13.04 -28.44 4.65
C ASN A 395 -14.37 -28.01 5.32
N VAL A 396 -15.05 -27.00 4.76
CA VAL A 396 -16.31 -26.49 5.29
C VAL A 396 -17.49 -27.41 4.99
N THR A 397 -17.46 -28.15 3.87
CA THR A 397 -18.56 -29.03 3.44
C THR A 397 -18.47 -30.43 4.02
N GLU A 398 -17.26 -30.97 4.19
CA GLU A 398 -17.04 -32.33 4.74
C GLU A 398 -16.95 -32.37 6.26
N GLY A 399 -16.65 -31.24 6.92
CA GLY A 399 -16.61 -31.10 8.38
C GLY A 399 -18.00 -31.10 9.06
N LYS A 400 -19.06 -31.50 8.34
CA LYS A 400 -20.43 -31.61 8.84
C LYS A 400 -20.80 -33.05 9.22
#